data_20b617d01c284b01f1035d5a47f09955
#
_entry.id   20b617d01c284b01f1035d5a47f09955
#
_cell.length_a   1.000
_cell.length_b   1.000
_cell.length_c   1.000
_cell.angle_alpha   90.00
_cell.angle_beta   90.00
_cell.angle_gamma   90.00
#
_symmetry.space_group_name_H-M   'P 1'
#
loop_
_entity.id
_entity.type
_entity.pdbx_description
1 polymer ?
#
loop_
_entity_poly.entity_id
_entity_poly.type
_entity_poly.pdbx_seq_one_letter_code
_entity_poly.pdbx_strand_id
1 'polypeptide(L)'
;MAASVLGLPYWLHSAPLALLLLSFWLARLNRFKLANPLLFRSRRARSEASRDISEAEAFIRTGKAGQAVAVLYDSFMDYLSDKCGVKVSALTIRKASELVKKRFPKVTERSLDEIRELWEALELRHYAPSASGAEGASDLAKKYSLLIERLEKELRS
;
A
#
# COMPACT_ATOMS: atom_id res chain seq x y z
N MET A 1 -48.28 -46.81 7.56
CA MET A 1 -47.22 -46.52 6.61
C MET A 1 -46.51 -45.27 7.10
N ALA A 2 -45.48 -45.45 7.93
CA ALA A 2 -44.58 -44.37 8.37
C ALA A 2 -43.18 -44.89 8.10
N ALA A 3 -42.71 -44.65 6.89
CA ALA A 3 -41.42 -45.12 6.45
C ALA A 3 -40.51 -43.94 6.11
N SER A 4 -39.41 -43.87 6.82
CA SER A 4 -38.09 -43.48 6.33
C SER A 4 -37.83 -42.02 5.99
N VAL A 5 -37.92 -41.16 7.00
CA VAL A 5 -37.25 -39.85 6.91
C VAL A 5 -35.86 -39.88 7.59
N LEU A 6 -35.46 -41.03 8.15
CA LEU A 6 -34.25 -41.19 8.99
C LEU A 6 -33.00 -41.70 8.24
N GLY A 7 -33.00 -41.67 6.89
CA GLY A 7 -31.90 -42.18 6.08
C GLY A 7 -31.00 -41.16 5.39
N LEU A 8 -31.17 -39.87 5.65
CA LEU A 8 -30.24 -38.86 5.09
C LEU A 8 -28.95 -38.86 5.90
N PRO A 9 -27.79 -38.99 5.25
CA PRO A 9 -26.50 -39.02 5.95
C PRO A 9 -26.29 -37.72 6.75
N TYR A 10 -25.84 -37.84 7.98
CA TYR A 10 -25.65 -36.73 8.93
C TYR A 10 -24.82 -35.53 8.37
N TRP A 11 -23.95 -35.77 7.40
CA TRP A 11 -23.20 -34.72 6.73
C TRP A 11 -24.08 -33.76 5.90
N LEU A 12 -25.27 -34.18 5.47
CA LEU A 12 -26.20 -33.33 4.72
C LEU A 12 -26.83 -32.27 5.62
N HIS A 13 -26.96 -32.55 6.91
CA HIS A 13 -27.51 -31.63 7.90
C HIS A 13 -26.41 -30.64 8.42
N SER A 14 -25.15 -31.04 8.33
CA SER A 14 -24.02 -30.15 8.73
C SER A 14 -23.64 -29.13 7.65
N ALA A 15 -23.96 -29.39 6.39
CA ALA A 15 -23.66 -28.49 5.27
C ALA A 15 -24.30 -27.09 5.43
N PRO A 16 -25.61 -26.93 5.72
CA PRO A 16 -26.20 -25.61 5.91
C PRO A 16 -25.63 -24.88 7.14
N LEU A 17 -25.31 -25.63 8.20
CA LEU A 17 -24.70 -25.03 9.40
C LEU A 17 -23.29 -24.51 9.12
N ALA A 18 -22.49 -25.25 8.37
CA ALA A 18 -21.16 -24.85 7.94
C ALA A 18 -21.21 -23.59 7.02
N LEU A 19 -22.19 -23.54 6.11
CA LEU A 19 -22.41 -22.37 5.25
C LEU A 19 -22.84 -21.14 6.04
N LEU A 20 -23.69 -21.28 7.05
CA LEU A 20 -24.08 -20.18 7.94
C LEU A 20 -22.88 -19.67 8.75
N LEU A 21 -22.08 -20.56 9.31
CA LEU A 21 -20.87 -20.19 10.05
C LEU A 21 -19.86 -19.48 9.15
N LEU A 22 -19.66 -20.00 7.93
CA LEU A 22 -18.78 -19.40 6.93
C LEU A 22 -19.29 -18.01 6.50
N SER A 23 -20.60 -17.88 6.24
CA SER A 23 -21.24 -16.62 5.90
C SER A 23 -21.13 -15.58 7.03
N PHE A 24 -21.36 -16.02 8.26
CA PHE A 24 -21.20 -15.17 9.45
C PHE A 24 -19.74 -14.73 9.65
N TRP A 25 -18.79 -15.63 9.43
CA TRP A 25 -17.36 -15.34 9.53
C TRP A 25 -16.91 -14.36 8.44
N LEU A 26 -17.36 -14.55 7.20
CA LEU A 26 -17.13 -13.65 6.08
C LEU A 26 -17.77 -12.27 6.32
N ALA A 27 -19.02 -12.23 6.82
CA ALA A 27 -19.68 -10.97 7.17
C ALA A 27 -18.97 -10.24 8.30
N ARG A 28 -18.45 -10.95 9.30
CA ARG A 28 -17.66 -10.38 10.40
C ARG A 28 -16.33 -9.81 9.89
N LEU A 29 -15.62 -10.53 9.01
CA LEU A 29 -14.39 -10.04 8.36
C LEU A 29 -14.66 -8.78 7.52
N ASN A 30 -15.77 -8.77 6.79
CA ASN A 30 -16.14 -7.62 5.95
C ASN A 30 -16.52 -6.40 6.80
N ARG A 31 -17.26 -6.60 7.90
CA ARG A 31 -17.56 -5.52 8.85
C ARG A 31 -16.30 -4.96 9.50
N PHE A 32 -15.33 -5.81 9.82
CA PHE A 32 -14.04 -5.37 10.40
C PHE A 32 -13.23 -4.53 9.41
N LYS A 33 -13.25 -4.88 8.11
CA LYS A 33 -12.63 -4.10 7.03
C LYS A 33 -13.29 -2.75 6.86
N LEU A 34 -14.62 -2.70 6.93
CA LEU A 34 -15.41 -1.47 6.80
C LEU A 34 -15.29 -0.55 8.03
N ALA A 35 -15.11 -1.13 9.23
CA ALA A 35 -14.96 -0.37 10.47
C ALA A 35 -13.59 0.33 10.61
N ASN A 36 -12.54 -0.21 9.98
CA ASN A 36 -11.18 0.31 10.08
C ASN A 36 -10.46 0.42 8.72
N PRO A 37 -11.00 1.22 7.77
CA PRO A 37 -10.45 1.31 6.43
C PRO A 37 -9.01 1.83 6.41
N LEU A 38 -8.65 2.72 7.34
CA LEU A 38 -7.31 3.30 7.46
C LEU A 38 -6.25 2.26 7.85
N LEU A 39 -6.59 1.34 8.76
CA LEU A 39 -5.66 0.28 9.17
C LEU A 39 -5.39 -0.71 8.02
N PHE A 40 -6.43 -1.05 7.25
CA PHE A 40 -6.30 -1.94 6.10
C PHE A 40 -5.47 -1.29 4.99
N ARG A 41 -5.71 -0.03 4.66
CA ARG A 41 -4.92 0.74 3.69
C ARG A 41 -3.46 0.80 4.12
N SER A 42 -3.17 1.20 5.34
CA SER A 42 -1.80 1.28 5.85
C SER A 42 -1.04 -0.06 5.81
N ARG A 43 -1.74 -1.19 6.01
CA ARG A 43 -1.12 -2.53 5.89
C ARG A 43 -0.84 -2.94 4.44
N ARG A 44 -1.72 -2.58 3.51
CA ARG A 44 -1.56 -2.87 2.08
C ARG A 44 -0.56 -1.95 1.39
N ALA A 45 -0.39 -0.73 1.88
CA ALA A 45 0.45 0.31 1.27
C ALA A 45 1.85 -0.21 0.90
N ARG A 46 2.50 -0.99 1.77
CA ARG A 46 3.81 -1.60 1.47
C ARG A 46 3.76 -2.54 0.27
N SER A 47 2.78 -3.45 0.22
CA SER A 47 2.66 -4.44 -0.85
C SER A 47 2.32 -3.79 -2.19
N GLU A 48 1.47 -2.78 -2.16
CA GLU A 48 1.10 -2.01 -3.35
C GLU A 48 2.31 -1.22 -3.87
N ALA A 49 3.01 -0.49 -2.99
CA ALA A 49 4.23 0.21 -3.37
C ALA A 49 5.32 -0.72 -3.93
N SER A 50 5.53 -1.91 -3.35
CA SER A 50 6.50 -2.87 -3.89
C SER A 50 6.12 -3.38 -5.27
N ARG A 51 4.83 -3.59 -5.54
CA ARG A 51 4.33 -3.97 -6.86
C ARG A 51 4.57 -2.87 -7.88
N ASP A 52 4.25 -1.64 -7.51
CA ASP A 52 4.38 -0.49 -8.40
C ASP A 52 5.85 -0.16 -8.70
N ILE A 53 6.75 -0.36 -7.73
CA ILE A 53 8.21 -0.29 -7.97
C ILE A 53 8.63 -1.33 -9.01
N SER A 54 8.14 -2.58 -8.91
CA SER A 54 8.45 -3.63 -9.89
C SER A 54 7.89 -3.30 -11.28
N GLU A 55 6.73 -2.66 -11.35
CA GLU A 55 6.15 -2.15 -12.60
C GLU A 55 7.01 -1.02 -13.19
N ALA A 56 7.45 -0.07 -12.38
CA ALA A 56 8.34 1.00 -12.81
C ALA A 56 9.68 0.44 -13.33
N GLU A 57 10.26 -0.57 -12.68
CA GLU A 57 11.46 -1.25 -13.17
C GLU A 57 11.23 -1.92 -14.54
N ALA A 58 10.03 -2.47 -14.81
CA ALA A 58 9.69 -3.02 -16.10
C ALA A 58 9.65 -1.92 -17.18
N PHE A 59 9.10 -0.73 -16.87
CA PHE A 59 9.14 0.42 -17.77
C PHE A 59 10.57 0.91 -18.02
N ILE A 60 11.45 0.93 -17.00
CA ILE A 60 12.86 1.30 -17.17
C ILE A 60 13.56 0.34 -18.13
N ARG A 61 13.36 -0.98 -17.97
CA ARG A 61 13.93 -2.00 -18.88
C ARG A 61 13.46 -1.86 -20.32
N THR A 62 12.28 -1.32 -20.56
CA THR A 62 11.73 -1.08 -21.90
C THR A 62 12.03 0.32 -22.43
N GLY A 63 12.90 1.10 -21.77
CA GLY A 63 13.30 2.45 -22.18
C GLY A 63 12.23 3.54 -21.94
N LYS A 64 11.18 3.24 -21.18
CA LYS A 64 10.06 4.16 -20.90
C LYS A 64 10.25 4.87 -19.55
N ALA A 65 11.38 5.58 -19.40
CA ALA A 65 11.77 6.23 -18.14
C ALA A 65 10.72 7.23 -17.61
N GLY A 66 10.06 7.99 -18.48
CA GLY A 66 9.02 8.93 -18.08
C GLY A 66 7.78 8.23 -17.47
N GLN A 67 7.37 7.08 -18.03
CA GLN A 67 6.28 6.28 -17.45
C GLN A 67 6.69 5.67 -16.11
N ALA A 68 7.93 5.21 -15.98
CA ALA A 68 8.45 4.70 -14.73
C ALA A 68 8.41 5.76 -13.61
N VAL A 69 8.84 6.99 -13.91
CA VAL A 69 8.80 8.10 -12.95
C VAL A 69 7.37 8.45 -12.55
N ALA A 70 6.42 8.45 -13.49
CA ALA A 70 5.02 8.71 -13.19
C ALA A 70 4.45 7.65 -12.22
N VAL A 71 4.69 6.36 -12.50
CA VAL A 71 4.27 5.27 -11.60
C VAL A 71 4.91 5.39 -10.22
N LEU A 72 6.20 5.70 -10.14
CA LEU A 72 6.89 5.89 -8.85
C LEU A 72 6.34 7.08 -8.07
N TYR A 73 6.02 8.19 -8.74
CA TYR A 73 5.45 9.37 -8.11
C TYR A 73 4.07 9.08 -7.53
N ASP A 74 3.17 8.51 -8.35
CA ASP A 74 1.81 8.18 -7.91
C ASP A 74 1.82 7.17 -6.76
N SER A 75 2.63 6.11 -6.88
CA SER A 75 2.80 5.09 -5.85
C SER A 75 3.33 5.67 -4.53
N PHE A 76 4.29 6.60 -4.60
CA PHE A 76 4.84 7.25 -3.40
C PHE A 76 3.80 8.13 -2.70
N MET A 77 3.01 8.88 -3.48
CA MET A 77 1.93 9.71 -2.96
C MET A 77 0.84 8.87 -2.30
N ASP A 78 0.46 7.74 -2.92
CA ASP A 78 -0.52 6.80 -2.38
C ASP A 78 0.00 6.13 -1.10
N TYR A 79 1.27 5.70 -1.09
CA TYR A 79 1.90 5.13 0.10
C TYR A 79 1.86 6.08 1.30
N LEU A 80 2.27 7.33 1.12
CA LEU A 80 2.23 8.34 2.19
C LEU A 80 0.79 8.66 2.62
N SER A 81 -0.12 8.78 1.66
CA SER A 81 -1.55 9.02 1.90
C SER A 81 -2.15 7.92 2.78
N ASP A 82 -1.88 6.66 2.45
CA ASP A 82 -2.39 5.50 3.17
C ASP A 82 -1.75 5.35 4.57
N LYS A 83 -0.45 5.66 4.70
CA LYS A 83 0.23 5.67 6.00
C LYS A 83 -0.25 6.82 6.89
N CYS A 84 -0.43 8.00 6.34
CA CYS A 84 -0.92 9.16 7.08
C CYS A 84 -2.45 9.15 7.30
N GLY A 85 -3.19 8.35 6.53
CA GLY A 85 -4.65 8.30 6.59
C GLY A 85 -5.33 9.57 6.09
N VAL A 86 -4.73 10.25 5.13
CA VAL A 86 -5.23 11.47 4.48
C VAL A 86 -5.42 11.23 2.98
N LYS A 87 -6.19 12.07 2.32
CA LYS A 87 -6.32 12.01 0.86
C LYS A 87 -5.07 12.58 0.19
N VAL A 88 -4.64 12.00 -0.94
CA VAL A 88 -3.51 12.47 -1.75
C VAL A 88 -3.63 13.97 -2.05
N SER A 89 -4.81 14.44 -2.47
CA SER A 89 -5.06 15.86 -2.80
C SER A 89 -4.86 16.85 -1.63
N ALA A 90 -4.80 16.35 -0.40
CA ALA A 90 -4.55 17.16 0.80
C ALA A 90 -3.11 17.03 1.32
N LEU A 91 -2.27 16.25 0.62
CA LEU A 91 -0.90 15.97 1.01
C LEU A 91 0.04 17.01 0.36
N THR A 92 0.85 17.64 1.18
CA THR A 92 1.98 18.47 0.77
C THR A 92 3.21 17.96 1.50
N ILE A 93 4.40 18.20 0.98
CA ILE A 93 5.66 17.72 1.56
C ILE A 93 5.81 18.05 3.05
N ARG A 94 5.51 19.31 3.42
CA ARG A 94 5.52 19.75 4.81
C ARG A 94 4.50 19.03 5.67
N LYS A 95 3.27 18.93 5.17
CA LYS A 95 2.18 18.24 5.88
C LYS A 95 2.42 16.75 5.99
N ALA A 96 3.02 16.12 4.98
CA ALA A 96 3.40 14.70 5.02
C ALA A 96 4.40 14.45 6.14
N SER A 97 5.48 15.23 6.22
CA SER A 97 6.50 15.10 7.27
C SER A 97 5.91 15.30 8.67
N GLU A 98 5.08 16.34 8.86
CA GLU A 98 4.38 16.61 10.13
C GLU A 98 3.45 15.46 10.54
N LEU A 99 2.66 14.93 9.60
CA LEU A 99 1.73 13.84 9.86
C LEU A 99 2.45 12.51 10.15
N VAL A 100 3.52 12.22 9.42
CA VAL A 100 4.36 11.04 9.68
C VAL A 100 4.95 11.13 11.07
N LYS A 101 5.55 12.26 11.44
CA LYS A 101 6.13 12.49 12.77
C LYS A 101 5.06 12.39 13.89
N LYS A 102 3.88 12.99 13.67
CA LYS A 102 2.77 12.96 14.64
C LYS A 102 2.22 11.55 14.84
N ARG A 103 2.07 10.80 13.76
CA ARG A 103 1.45 9.46 13.79
C ARG A 103 2.43 8.37 14.21
N PHE A 104 3.70 8.57 13.89
CA PHE A 104 4.79 7.63 14.12
C PHE A 104 5.97 8.33 14.81
N PRO A 105 5.88 8.58 16.11
CA PRO A 105 6.88 9.36 16.85
C PRO A 105 8.27 8.68 16.89
N LYS A 106 8.36 7.41 16.53
CA LYS A 106 9.63 6.66 16.44
C LYS A 106 10.37 6.83 15.11
N VAL A 107 9.75 7.46 14.11
CA VAL A 107 10.40 7.76 12.82
C VAL A 107 11.52 8.77 13.06
N THR A 108 12.71 8.44 12.54
CA THR A 108 13.91 9.27 12.71
C THR A 108 13.84 10.51 11.83
N GLU A 109 14.51 11.59 12.25
CA GLU A 109 14.63 12.83 11.42
C GLU A 109 15.27 12.50 10.07
N ARG A 110 16.24 11.58 10.06
CA ARG A 110 16.85 11.09 8.80
C ARG A 110 15.82 10.51 7.82
N SER A 111 14.89 9.71 8.32
CA SER A 111 13.82 9.14 7.46
C SER A 111 12.85 10.21 6.95
N LEU A 112 12.61 11.27 7.74
CA LEU A 112 11.81 12.43 7.31
C LEU A 112 12.53 13.24 6.22
N ASP A 113 13.85 13.42 6.32
CA ASP A 113 14.64 14.09 5.29
C ASP A 113 14.68 13.25 4.01
N GLU A 114 14.85 11.93 4.10
CA GLU A 114 14.79 11.04 2.94
C GLU A 114 13.42 11.06 2.24
N ILE A 115 12.31 11.17 2.99
CA ILE A 115 10.97 11.38 2.42
C ILE A 115 10.93 12.68 1.62
N ARG A 116 11.50 13.77 2.16
CA ARG A 116 11.51 15.07 1.51
C ARG A 116 12.36 15.06 0.24
N GLU A 117 13.57 14.53 0.33
CA GLU A 117 14.49 14.42 -0.81
C GLU A 117 13.88 13.58 -1.95
N LEU A 118 13.28 12.43 -1.62
CA LEU A 118 12.64 11.57 -2.61
C LEU A 118 11.43 12.25 -3.25
N TRP A 119 10.61 12.95 -2.44
CA TRP A 119 9.48 13.72 -2.95
C TRP A 119 9.91 14.75 -3.98
N GLU A 120 10.87 15.62 -3.61
CA GLU A 120 11.39 16.68 -4.49
C GLU A 120 11.99 16.10 -5.78
N ALA A 121 12.73 15.00 -5.65
CA ALA A 121 13.35 14.35 -6.81
C ALA A 121 12.32 13.70 -7.75
N LEU A 122 11.25 13.11 -7.21
CA LEU A 122 10.15 12.54 -7.99
C LEU A 122 9.32 13.64 -8.66
N GLU A 123 8.96 14.68 -7.89
CA GLU A 123 8.19 15.83 -8.39
C GLU A 123 8.90 16.54 -9.52
N LEU A 124 10.20 16.84 -9.35
CA LEU A 124 11.02 17.47 -10.38
C LEU A 124 11.00 16.67 -11.69
N ARG A 125 11.19 15.34 -11.61
CA ARG A 125 11.24 14.50 -12.82
C ARG A 125 9.86 14.17 -13.40
N HIS A 126 8.83 14.15 -12.57
CA HIS A 126 7.45 13.98 -13.02
C HIS A 126 7.01 15.16 -13.92
N TYR A 127 7.32 16.39 -13.49
CA TYR A 127 6.94 17.60 -14.24
C TYR A 127 7.97 18.05 -15.29
N ALA A 128 9.21 17.55 -15.25
CA ALA A 128 10.25 17.79 -16.23
C ALA A 128 10.84 16.49 -16.79
N PRO A 129 10.07 15.72 -17.59
CA PRO A 129 10.46 14.38 -18.03
C PRO A 129 11.70 14.36 -18.94
N SER A 130 12.07 15.49 -19.56
CA SER A 130 13.31 15.61 -20.35
C SER A 130 14.59 15.41 -19.53
N ALA A 131 14.53 15.55 -18.22
CA ALA A 131 15.65 15.29 -17.30
C ALA A 131 15.71 13.82 -16.82
N SER A 132 14.78 12.97 -17.26
CA SER A 132 14.63 11.59 -16.78
C SER A 132 15.25 10.59 -17.73
N GLY A 133 16.57 10.38 -17.62
CA GLY A 133 17.22 9.21 -18.22
C GLY A 133 16.85 7.92 -17.47
N ALA A 134 17.02 6.77 -18.15
CA ALA A 134 16.73 5.45 -17.54
C ALA A 134 17.52 5.22 -16.23
N GLU A 135 18.76 5.70 -16.16
CA GLU A 135 19.61 5.62 -14.99
C GLU A 135 19.03 6.41 -13.80
N GLY A 136 18.54 7.63 -14.03
CA GLY A 136 17.92 8.45 -13.00
C GLY A 136 16.60 7.86 -12.47
N ALA A 137 15.79 7.22 -13.33
CA ALA A 137 14.58 6.53 -12.92
C ALA A 137 14.92 5.27 -12.08
N SER A 138 15.97 4.53 -12.46
CA SER A 138 16.44 3.37 -11.70
C SER A 138 16.95 3.75 -10.31
N ASP A 139 17.66 4.86 -10.18
CA ASP A 139 18.14 5.38 -8.90
C ASP A 139 16.96 5.76 -7.98
N LEU A 140 15.92 6.41 -8.52
CA LEU A 140 14.71 6.73 -7.79
C LEU A 140 13.96 5.49 -7.30
N ALA A 141 13.82 4.47 -8.14
CA ALA A 141 13.19 3.21 -7.76
C ALA A 141 13.93 2.53 -6.60
N LYS A 142 15.26 2.51 -6.64
CA LYS A 142 16.11 1.98 -5.56
C LYS A 142 15.96 2.79 -4.27
N LYS A 143 16.02 4.12 -4.35
CA LYS A 143 15.84 5.01 -3.19
C LYS A 143 14.48 4.80 -2.54
N TYR A 144 13.43 4.70 -3.35
CA TYR A 144 12.08 4.47 -2.88
C TYR A 144 11.94 3.11 -2.17
N SER A 145 12.48 2.04 -2.76
CA SER A 145 12.49 0.71 -2.14
C SER A 145 13.19 0.71 -0.77
N LEU A 146 14.37 1.30 -0.68
CA LEU A 146 15.13 1.40 0.57
C LEU A 146 14.40 2.24 1.62
N LEU A 147 13.77 3.34 1.22
CA LEU A 147 12.98 4.17 2.12
C LEU A 147 11.79 3.41 2.70
N ILE A 148 11.04 2.67 1.87
CA ILE A 148 9.92 1.83 2.34
C ILE A 148 10.42 0.80 3.36
N GLU A 149 11.50 0.09 3.07
CA GLU A 149 12.04 -0.92 4.00
C GLU A 149 12.40 -0.31 5.36
N ARG A 150 13.03 0.85 5.36
CA ARG A 150 13.41 1.57 6.58
C ARG A 150 12.18 2.04 7.34
N LEU A 151 11.26 2.73 6.67
CA LEU A 151 10.03 3.21 7.30
C LEU A 151 9.22 2.05 7.90
N GLU A 152 9.05 0.95 7.17
CA GLU A 152 8.31 -0.21 7.69
C GLU A 152 8.98 -0.86 8.91
N LYS A 153 10.29 -0.78 9.01
CA LYS A 153 11.04 -1.23 10.19
C LYS A 153 10.80 -0.30 11.38
N GLU A 154 10.89 1.01 11.17
CA GLU A 154 10.64 2.02 12.21
C GLU A 154 9.17 2.04 12.66
N LEU A 155 8.21 1.78 11.75
CA LEU A 155 6.78 1.75 12.04
C LEU A 155 6.36 0.51 12.85
N ARG A 156 7.15 -0.56 12.86
CA ARG A 156 6.87 -1.80 13.60
C ARG A 156 7.51 -1.85 14.99
N SER A 157 8.53 -1.03 15.21
CA SER A 157 9.23 -0.97 16.50
C SER A 157 8.50 -0.05 17.48
#